data_de54466b8bd3d0b7f3c03d6fa77d6768
#
_entry.id   de54466b8bd3d0b7f3c03d6fa77d6768
#
_cell.length_a   1.000
_cell.length_b   1.000
_cell.length_c   1.000
_cell.angle_alpha   90.00
_cell.angle_beta   90.00
_cell.angle_gamma   90.00
#
_symmetry.space_group_name_H-M   'P 1'
#
loop_
_entity.id
_entity.type
_entity.pdbx_description
1 polymer ?
#
loop_
_entity_poly.entity_id
_entity_poly.type
_entity_poly.pdbx_seq_one_letter_code
_entity_poly.pdbx_strand_id
1 'polypeptide(L)'
;MIATSSKANIDFVKRLGANEVIDYRERRFEEAGLVDVIFDTVGGETLDRSWDLLKPSGRLVTIAAEVESSTDPREKSAYFIVEQDGEQLASLGKLFDSGELKAFVKAELPMEEADHAYNGSIAGNPGS
;
A
#
# COMPACT_ATOMS: atom_id res chain seq x y z
N MET A 1 -2.07 12.48 6.47
CA MET A 1 -2.23 11.23 5.72
C MET A 1 -3.27 10.37 6.41
N ILE A 2 -4.24 9.85 5.65
CA ILE A 2 -5.24 8.87 6.09
C ILE A 2 -4.87 7.54 5.45
N ALA A 3 -4.97 6.45 6.19
CA ALA A 3 -4.70 5.11 5.68
C ALA A 3 -5.84 4.15 6.04
N THR A 4 -5.99 3.08 5.29
CA THR A 4 -6.90 1.98 5.61
C THR A 4 -6.10 0.77 6.05
N SER A 5 -6.56 0.05 7.07
CA SER A 5 -5.95 -1.21 7.51
C SER A 5 -6.95 -2.09 8.23
N SER A 6 -6.56 -3.31 8.58
CA SER A 6 -7.31 -4.10 9.55
C SER A 6 -7.03 -3.62 10.97
N LYS A 7 -7.93 -3.91 11.90
CA LYS A 7 -7.81 -3.56 13.34
C LYS A 7 -6.45 -3.92 13.94
N ALA A 8 -5.94 -5.09 13.60
CA ALA A 8 -4.65 -5.59 14.11
C ALA A 8 -3.45 -4.72 13.72
N ASN A 9 -3.55 -3.95 12.63
CA ASN A 9 -2.45 -3.16 12.09
C ASN A 9 -2.59 -1.66 12.36
N ILE A 10 -3.65 -1.20 13.03
CA ILE A 10 -3.91 0.23 13.24
C ILE A 10 -2.73 0.92 13.93
N ASP A 11 -2.24 0.37 15.02
CA ASP A 11 -1.13 0.97 15.78
C ASP A 11 0.17 0.95 14.99
N PHE A 12 0.41 -0.10 14.22
CA PHE A 12 1.56 -0.17 13.33
C PHE A 12 1.51 0.92 12.26
N VAL A 13 0.39 1.07 11.57
CA VAL A 13 0.22 2.08 10.52
C VAL A 13 0.30 3.51 11.07
N LYS A 14 -0.18 3.75 12.29
CA LYS A 14 0.01 5.04 12.99
C LYS A 14 1.48 5.32 13.28
N ARG A 15 2.26 4.32 13.72
CA ARG A 15 3.71 4.48 13.93
C ARG A 15 4.47 4.80 12.64
N LEU A 16 3.95 4.38 11.48
CA LEU A 16 4.49 4.75 10.18
C LEU A 16 4.15 6.18 9.75
N GLY A 17 3.36 6.92 10.53
CA GLY A 17 3.07 8.33 10.29
C GLY A 17 1.67 8.64 9.78
N ALA A 18 0.74 7.68 9.75
CA ALA A 18 -0.65 7.98 9.45
C ALA A 18 -1.29 8.81 10.56
N ASN A 19 -1.92 9.94 10.20
CA ASN A 19 -2.66 10.77 11.15
C ASN A 19 -3.97 10.12 11.56
N GLU A 20 -4.64 9.44 10.61
CA GLU A 20 -5.85 8.67 10.82
C GLU A 20 -5.72 7.31 10.15
N VAL A 21 -6.25 6.27 10.80
CA VAL A 21 -6.33 4.93 10.23
C VAL A 21 -7.77 4.44 10.33
N ILE A 22 -8.35 4.08 9.20
CA ILE A 22 -9.71 3.55 9.09
C ILE A 22 -9.64 2.03 9.06
N ASP A 23 -10.33 1.38 10.01
CA ASP A 23 -10.57 -0.05 9.90
C ASP A 23 -11.62 -0.32 8.82
N TYR A 24 -11.18 -0.83 7.68
CA TYR A 24 -12.03 -1.08 6.53
C TYR A 24 -13.11 -2.15 6.77
N ARG A 25 -13.04 -2.88 7.87
CA ARG A 25 -14.06 -3.86 8.28
C ARG A 25 -15.18 -3.25 9.10
N GLU A 26 -14.89 -2.16 9.82
CA GLU A 26 -15.82 -1.50 10.74
C GLU A 26 -16.37 -0.18 10.18
N ARG A 27 -15.59 0.51 9.34
CA ARG A 27 -15.93 1.82 8.78
C ARG A 27 -15.69 1.88 7.27
N ARG A 28 -16.54 2.62 6.60
CA ARG A 28 -16.34 2.91 5.19
C ARG A 28 -15.27 3.98 5.03
N PHE A 29 -14.30 3.74 4.15
CA PHE A 29 -13.22 4.70 3.92
C PHE A 29 -13.70 5.97 3.21
N GLU A 30 -14.89 5.95 2.58
CA GLU A 30 -15.54 7.11 1.99
C GLU A 30 -15.91 8.18 3.04
N GLU A 31 -15.98 7.82 4.30
CA GLU A 31 -16.19 8.78 5.40
C GLU A 31 -15.01 9.72 5.63
N ALA A 32 -13.85 9.44 5.02
CA ALA A 32 -12.68 10.32 5.05
C ALA A 32 -12.93 11.67 4.36
N GLY A 33 -13.95 11.74 3.49
CA GLY A 33 -14.23 12.92 2.68
C GLY A 33 -13.27 13.06 1.49
N LEU A 34 -13.32 14.21 0.82
CA LEU A 34 -12.53 14.45 -0.39
C LEU A 34 -11.05 14.67 -0.09
N VAL A 35 -10.21 14.01 -0.87
CA VAL A 35 -8.74 14.06 -0.75
C VAL A 35 -8.07 14.54 -2.04
N ASP A 36 -6.84 15.02 -1.92
CA ASP A 36 -6.05 15.50 -3.06
C ASP A 36 -5.34 14.37 -3.79
N VAL A 37 -4.92 13.33 -3.05
CA VAL A 37 -4.16 12.20 -3.60
C VAL A 37 -4.65 10.90 -2.99
N ILE A 38 -4.82 9.89 -3.85
CA ILE A 38 -5.07 8.51 -3.44
C ILE A 38 -3.95 7.63 -4.00
N PHE A 39 -3.34 6.84 -3.14
CA PHE A 39 -2.43 5.78 -3.52
C PHE A 39 -3.11 4.43 -3.23
N ASP A 40 -3.54 3.77 -4.29
CA ASP A 40 -4.25 2.50 -4.20
C ASP A 40 -3.29 1.32 -4.39
N THR A 41 -3.37 0.35 -3.48
CA THR A 41 -2.57 -0.87 -3.48
C THR A 41 -3.44 -2.14 -3.53
N VAL A 42 -4.76 -1.98 -3.65
CA VAL A 42 -5.74 -3.05 -3.51
C VAL A 42 -6.40 -3.39 -4.85
N GLY A 43 -6.82 -2.36 -5.61
CA GLY A 43 -7.52 -2.53 -6.87
C GLY A 43 -9.00 -2.93 -6.72
N GLY A 44 -9.59 -3.36 -7.83
CA GLY A 44 -10.96 -3.87 -7.91
C GLY A 44 -11.99 -2.89 -7.34
N GLU A 45 -12.98 -3.40 -6.63
CA GLU A 45 -14.06 -2.57 -6.04
C GLU A 45 -13.53 -1.43 -5.16
N THR A 46 -12.39 -1.61 -4.49
CA THR A 46 -11.78 -0.54 -3.68
C THR A 46 -11.31 0.62 -4.57
N LEU A 47 -10.69 0.32 -5.69
CA LEU A 47 -10.26 1.32 -6.67
C LEU A 47 -11.48 2.05 -7.26
N ASP A 48 -12.53 1.32 -7.66
CA ASP A 48 -13.76 1.89 -8.22
C ASP A 48 -14.38 2.93 -7.29
N ARG A 49 -14.49 2.59 -6.02
CA ARG A 49 -15.07 3.45 -4.98
C ARG A 49 -14.16 4.62 -4.60
N SER A 50 -12.87 4.51 -4.85
CA SER A 50 -11.89 5.54 -4.52
C SER A 50 -11.98 6.76 -5.43
N TRP A 51 -12.48 6.61 -6.65
CA TRP A 51 -12.63 7.72 -7.60
C TRP A 51 -13.54 8.84 -7.08
N ASP A 52 -14.58 8.48 -6.32
CA ASP A 52 -15.56 9.43 -5.78
C ASP A 52 -14.99 10.27 -4.62
N LEU A 53 -13.83 9.90 -4.10
CA LEU A 53 -13.15 10.64 -3.03
C LEU A 53 -12.13 11.66 -3.54
N LEU A 54 -11.88 11.72 -4.83
CA LEU A 54 -10.95 12.71 -5.36
C LEU A 54 -11.60 14.08 -5.47
N LYS A 55 -10.88 15.11 -5.00
CA LYS A 55 -11.18 16.49 -5.37
C LYS A 55 -11.08 16.69 -6.88
N PRO A 56 -11.69 17.72 -7.47
CA PRO A 56 -11.68 17.96 -8.92
C PRO A 56 -10.28 18.00 -9.56
N SER A 57 -9.26 18.41 -8.80
CA SER A 57 -7.84 18.43 -9.22
C SER A 57 -7.01 17.31 -8.60
N GLY A 58 -7.65 16.36 -7.92
CA GLY A 58 -6.99 15.27 -7.23
C GLY A 58 -6.39 14.24 -8.18
N ARG A 59 -5.43 13.48 -7.68
CA ARG A 59 -4.73 12.44 -8.42
C ARG A 59 -4.86 11.09 -7.74
N LEU A 60 -5.21 10.07 -8.53
CA LEU A 60 -5.17 8.68 -8.10
C LEU A 60 -4.00 7.98 -8.79
N VAL A 61 -3.27 7.17 -8.04
CA VAL A 61 -2.24 6.27 -8.55
C VAL A 61 -2.53 4.88 -7.99
N THR A 62 -2.53 3.87 -8.85
CA THR A 62 -2.69 2.47 -8.45
C THR A 62 -1.51 1.62 -8.89
N ILE A 63 -1.14 0.66 -8.07
CA ILE A 63 -0.17 -0.40 -8.39
C ILE A 63 -0.85 -1.77 -8.51
N ALA A 64 -2.17 -1.81 -8.47
CA ALA A 64 -2.94 -3.05 -8.63
C ALA A 64 -2.91 -3.52 -10.08
N ALA A 65 -2.40 -4.71 -10.32
CA ALA A 65 -2.05 -5.23 -11.65
C ALA A 65 -3.23 -5.46 -12.61
N GLU A 66 -4.45 -5.55 -12.10
CA GLU A 66 -5.63 -5.87 -12.93
C GLU A 66 -6.04 -4.75 -13.89
N VAL A 67 -5.51 -3.55 -13.67
CA VAL A 67 -5.84 -2.35 -14.45
C VAL A 67 -5.25 -2.36 -15.85
N GLU A 68 -4.24 -3.18 -16.12
CA GLU A 68 -3.64 -3.30 -17.45
C GLU A 68 -4.66 -3.74 -18.51
N SER A 69 -5.62 -4.56 -18.13
CA SER A 69 -6.71 -5.03 -19.00
C SER A 69 -7.95 -4.14 -18.99
N SER A 70 -7.98 -3.09 -18.17
CA SER A 70 -9.13 -2.20 -18.05
C SER A 70 -9.44 -1.46 -19.34
N THR A 71 -10.71 -1.22 -19.57
CA THR A 71 -11.20 -0.35 -20.66
C THR A 71 -11.46 1.08 -20.19
N ASP A 72 -11.44 1.36 -18.88
CA ASP A 72 -11.64 2.71 -18.33
C ASP A 72 -10.36 3.55 -18.54
N PRO A 73 -10.47 4.68 -19.27
CA PRO A 73 -9.31 5.57 -19.47
C PRO A 73 -8.74 6.16 -18.18
N ARG A 74 -9.56 6.31 -17.13
CA ARG A 74 -9.12 6.84 -15.82
C ARG A 74 -8.18 5.85 -15.16
N GLU A 75 -8.55 4.56 -15.14
CA GLU A 75 -7.73 3.50 -14.58
C GLU A 75 -6.40 3.38 -15.32
N LYS A 76 -6.43 3.39 -16.66
CA LYS A 76 -5.21 3.38 -17.47
C LYS A 76 -4.28 4.55 -17.17
N SER A 77 -4.82 5.74 -16.90
CA SER A 77 -4.02 6.91 -16.56
C SER A 77 -3.47 6.88 -15.14
N ALA A 78 -4.10 6.13 -14.26
CA ALA A 78 -3.71 5.98 -12.85
C ALA A 78 -2.69 4.86 -12.62
N TYR A 79 -2.59 3.92 -13.56
CA TYR A 79 -1.70 2.77 -13.48
C TYR A 79 -0.34 3.08 -14.09
N PHE A 80 0.71 2.55 -13.48
CA PHE A 80 2.03 2.57 -14.07
C PHE A 80 2.75 1.24 -13.83
N ILE A 81 3.58 0.86 -14.79
CA ILE A 81 4.48 -0.28 -14.65
C ILE A 81 5.82 0.22 -14.15
N VAL A 82 6.34 -0.44 -13.13
CA VAL A 82 7.67 -0.11 -12.61
C VAL A 82 8.72 -0.52 -13.63
N GLU A 83 9.51 0.44 -14.11
CA GLU A 83 10.66 0.20 -14.95
C GLU A 83 11.89 -0.10 -14.10
N GLN A 84 12.81 -0.89 -14.66
CA GLN A 84 14.07 -1.21 -13.98
C GLN A 84 14.96 0.03 -13.99
N ASP A 85 15.30 0.53 -12.80
CA ASP A 85 16.14 1.72 -12.63
C ASP A 85 17.13 1.52 -11.49
N GLY A 86 18.39 1.33 -11.86
CA GLY A 86 19.49 1.12 -10.91
C GLY A 86 19.81 2.37 -10.08
N GLU A 87 19.58 3.58 -10.59
CA GLU A 87 19.81 4.83 -9.87
C GLU A 87 18.74 5.05 -8.80
N GLN A 88 17.48 4.72 -9.10
CA GLN A 88 16.41 4.72 -8.10
C GLN A 88 16.69 3.70 -6.99
N LEU A 89 17.15 2.50 -7.35
CA LEU A 89 17.50 1.48 -6.36
C LEU A 89 18.64 1.94 -5.46
N ALA A 90 19.69 2.56 -6.01
CA ALA A 90 20.77 3.15 -5.23
C ALA A 90 20.29 4.29 -4.30
N SER A 91 19.31 5.08 -4.75
CA SER A 91 18.71 6.14 -3.95
C SER A 91 17.89 5.58 -2.79
N LEU A 92 17.14 4.49 -3.00
CA LEU A 92 16.45 3.76 -1.92
C LEU A 92 17.46 3.21 -0.90
N GLY A 93 18.61 2.67 -1.35
CA GLY A 93 19.69 2.24 -0.47
C GLY A 93 20.16 3.34 0.48
N LYS A 94 20.34 4.57 -0.02
CA LYS A 94 20.72 5.72 0.82
C LYS A 94 19.67 6.07 1.88
N LEU A 95 18.38 5.92 1.56
CA LEU A 95 17.30 6.12 2.53
C LEU A 95 17.31 5.06 3.65
N PHE A 96 17.66 3.82 3.32
CA PHE A 96 17.89 2.78 4.33
C PHE A 96 19.10 3.10 5.21
N ASP A 97 20.22 3.49 4.61
CA ASP A 97 21.45 3.82 5.32
C ASP A 97 21.26 5.02 6.27
N SER A 98 20.47 6.02 5.88
CA SER A 98 20.14 7.17 6.72
C SER A 98 19.08 6.88 7.79
N GLY A 99 18.41 5.73 7.72
CA GLY A 99 17.30 5.36 8.61
C GLY A 99 15.98 6.05 8.32
N GLU A 100 15.89 6.82 7.23
CA GLU A 100 14.64 7.43 6.76
C GLU A 100 13.65 6.40 6.24
N LEU A 101 14.16 5.31 5.65
CA LEU A 101 13.36 4.15 5.25
C LEU A 101 13.72 2.95 6.12
N LYS A 102 12.73 2.19 6.55
CA LYS A 102 12.90 1.00 7.39
C LYS A 102 12.19 -0.19 6.78
N ALA A 103 12.87 -1.33 6.75
CA ALA A 103 12.26 -2.61 6.43
C ALA A 103 11.68 -3.24 7.71
N PHE A 104 10.48 -3.79 7.60
CA PHE A 104 9.84 -4.56 8.67
C PHE A 104 9.79 -6.01 8.23
N VAL A 105 10.76 -6.79 8.70
CA VAL A 105 10.88 -8.21 8.41
C VAL A 105 10.04 -8.99 9.41
N LYS A 106 9.09 -9.78 8.94
CA LYS A 106 8.20 -10.56 9.79
C LYS A 106 8.89 -11.77 10.41
N ALA A 107 9.72 -12.44 9.63
CA ALA A 107 10.49 -13.60 10.06
C ALA A 107 11.68 -13.83 9.12
N GLU A 108 12.73 -14.43 9.64
CA GLU A 108 13.86 -14.95 8.88
C GLU A 108 13.86 -16.47 9.02
N LEU A 109 13.96 -17.17 7.90
CA LEU A 109 13.93 -18.63 7.87
C LEU A 109 15.11 -19.16 7.05
N PRO A 110 15.64 -20.34 7.41
CA PRO A 110 16.54 -21.08 6.54
C PRO A 110 15.86 -21.38 5.19
N MET A 111 16.65 -21.52 4.12
CA MET A 111 16.11 -21.78 2.79
C MET A 111 15.32 -23.09 2.72
N GLU A 112 15.70 -24.07 3.54
CA GLU A 112 15.04 -25.37 3.66
C GLU A 112 13.61 -25.28 4.20
N GLU A 113 13.29 -24.15 4.88
CA GLU A 113 11.96 -23.89 5.44
C GLU A 113 11.17 -22.86 4.62
N ALA A 114 11.59 -22.56 3.39
CA ALA A 114 10.95 -21.55 2.53
C ALA A 114 9.47 -21.84 2.26
N ASP A 115 9.05 -23.12 2.22
CA ASP A 115 7.65 -23.53 2.10
C ASP A 115 6.77 -22.97 3.23
N HIS A 116 7.30 -22.86 4.45
CA HIS A 116 6.61 -22.28 5.60
C HIS A 116 6.32 -20.78 5.39
N ALA A 117 7.20 -20.07 4.69
CA ALA A 117 6.99 -18.66 4.34
C ALA A 117 5.81 -18.49 3.38
N TYR A 118 5.67 -19.39 2.41
CA TYR A 118 4.65 -19.30 1.36
C TYR A 118 3.28 -19.86 1.78
N ASN A 119 3.24 -20.87 2.63
CA ASN A 119 1.98 -21.48 3.07
C ASN A 119 1.29 -20.74 4.24
N GLY A 120 1.85 -19.64 4.71
CA GLY A 120 1.28 -18.82 5.77
C GLY A 120 1.42 -19.40 7.18
N SER A 121 2.24 -20.45 7.37
CA SER A 121 2.44 -21.08 8.70
C SER A 121 3.24 -20.19 9.67
N ILE A 122 3.82 -19.09 9.20
CA ILE A 122 4.59 -18.18 10.04
C ILE A 122 3.66 -17.28 10.84
N ALA A 123 3.56 -17.53 12.13
CA ALA A 123 2.88 -16.64 13.06
C ALA A 123 3.76 -15.41 13.36
N GLY A 124 3.23 -14.22 13.20
CA GLY A 124 3.90 -12.97 13.56
C GLY A 124 3.09 -11.77 13.09
N ASN A 125 3.11 -10.70 13.87
CA ASN A 125 2.56 -9.41 13.44
C ASN A 125 3.65 -8.57 12.79
N PRO A 126 3.38 -7.86 11.68
CA PRO A 126 4.29 -6.86 11.15
C PRO A 126 4.60 -5.82 12.23
N GLY A 127 5.88 -5.64 12.57
CA GLY A 127 6.32 -4.59 13.49
C GLY A 127 6.31 -4.94 14.98
N SER A 128 6.33 -6.23 15.35
CA SER A 128 6.69 -6.69 16.71
C SER A 128 8.20 -6.78 16.88
#